data_b68f6d581c1c5f50269ad65317cf2e7a
#
_entry.id   b68f6d581c1c5f50269ad65317cf2e7a
#
_cell.length_a   1.000
_cell.length_b   1.000
_cell.length_c   1.000
_cell.angle_alpha   90.00
_cell.angle_beta   90.00
_cell.angle_gamma   90.00
#
_symmetry.space_group_name_H-M   'P 1'
#
loop_
_entity.id
_entity.type
_entity.pdbx_description
1 polymer ?
#
loop_
_entity_poly.entity_id
_entity_poly.type
_entity_poly.pdbx_seq_one_letter_code
_entity_poly.pdbx_strand_id
1 'polypeptide(L)'
;MDKPLISGIFLWISSFFRFKHQILSMPTAGYSGTPLIRKLGIKPGWKLRLIGAPADYFRWLSEDVSAQVCPPRAIPDFVHLFAVTRRDFEREMSLLVGICGKNPQLVIWVSWYKKSSGKATDLTEDVIRGYALANGLVDIKVCAVSEEWSGLKLVVPVAKR
;
A
#
# COMPACT_ATOMS: atom_id res chain seq x y z
N MET A 1 48.86 41.60 -38.63
CA MET A 1 49.21 41.66 -37.20
C MET A 1 47.92 41.71 -36.43
N ASP A 2 47.72 40.62 -35.94
CA ASP A 2 47.34 40.10 -34.68
C ASP A 2 45.84 39.94 -34.43
N LYS A 3 45.49 38.68 -34.40
CA LYS A 3 44.26 38.17 -33.75
C LYS A 3 44.36 38.35 -32.24
N PRO A 4 43.25 38.30 -31.53
CA PRO A 4 43.04 37.09 -30.76
C PRO A 4 41.60 36.53 -30.80
N LEU A 5 41.59 35.26 -30.87
CA LEU A 5 40.80 34.21 -30.28
C LEU A 5 39.95 34.62 -29.07
N ILE A 6 38.62 34.52 -29.18
CA ILE A 6 37.76 34.03 -28.10
C ILE A 6 36.61 33.24 -28.75
N SER A 7 36.85 31.98 -28.93
CA SER A 7 35.84 31.01 -29.30
C SER A 7 35.81 29.98 -28.19
N GLY A 8 34.68 29.76 -27.57
CA GLY A 8 34.58 28.53 -26.81
C GLY A 8 33.90 28.54 -25.43
N ILE A 9 32.89 29.39 -25.16
CA ILE A 9 32.10 29.25 -23.91
C ILE A 9 30.60 29.43 -24.20
N PHE A 10 30.06 28.85 -25.25
CA PHE A 10 28.63 28.94 -25.54
C PHE A 10 27.98 27.62 -25.93
N LEU A 11 28.54 26.47 -25.55
CA LEU A 11 28.00 25.18 -25.95
C LEU A 11 27.78 24.19 -24.81
N TRP A 12 27.68 24.65 -23.55
CA TRP A 12 27.48 23.76 -22.38
C TRP A 12 26.24 24.04 -21.55
N ILE A 13 25.33 24.91 -21.99
CA ILE A 13 24.09 25.24 -21.22
C ILE A 13 22.83 24.65 -21.86
N SER A 14 22.93 24.02 -23.04
CA SER A 14 21.73 23.43 -23.69
C SER A 14 21.46 21.95 -23.35
N SER A 15 22.28 21.29 -22.55
CA SER A 15 22.09 19.87 -22.25
C SER A 15 21.46 19.59 -20.86
N PHE A 16 21.23 20.62 -20.06
CA PHE A 16 20.68 20.45 -18.69
C PHE A 16 19.18 20.68 -18.59
N PHE A 17 18.49 21.01 -19.69
CA PHE A 17 17.05 21.34 -19.66
C PHE A 17 16.14 20.30 -20.32
N ARG A 18 16.64 19.10 -20.64
CA ARG A 18 15.86 18.05 -21.31
C ARG A 18 15.58 16.82 -20.44
N PHE A 19 15.71 16.93 -19.11
CA PHE A 19 15.42 15.84 -18.18
C PHE A 19 14.17 16.11 -17.29
N LYS A 20 13.32 17.05 -17.70
CA LYS A 20 12.02 17.27 -17.06
C LYS A 20 10.93 16.90 -18.04
N HIS A 21 10.44 15.71 -18.02
CA HIS A 21 9.11 15.19 -18.44
C HIS A 21 9.23 13.76 -18.95
N GLN A 22 9.89 12.93 -18.20
CA GLN A 22 9.59 11.50 -18.28
C GLN A 22 9.01 11.11 -16.92
N ILE A 23 7.79 11.60 -16.67
CA ILE A 23 6.87 10.90 -15.77
C ILE A 23 6.56 9.62 -16.53
N LEU A 24 7.36 8.58 -16.27
CA LEU A 24 6.98 7.22 -16.60
C LEU A 24 5.60 7.03 -15.92
N SER A 25 4.57 6.95 -16.73
CA SER A 25 3.25 6.48 -16.28
C SER A 25 3.46 5.07 -15.76
N MET A 26 3.62 4.96 -14.44
CA MET A 26 3.60 3.66 -13.78
C MET A 26 2.28 3.00 -14.10
N PRO A 27 2.23 1.74 -14.51
CA PRO A 27 0.98 1.05 -14.72
C PRO A 27 0.22 1.05 -13.39
N THR A 28 -0.88 1.80 -13.35
CA THR A 28 -1.80 1.77 -12.23
C THR A 28 -2.40 0.37 -12.17
N ALA A 29 -2.07 -0.38 -11.13
CA ALA A 29 -2.60 -1.71 -10.92
C ALA A 29 -4.13 -1.66 -10.84
N GLY A 30 -4.79 -2.18 -11.87
CA GLY A 30 -6.24 -2.27 -11.96
C GLY A 30 -6.87 -1.21 -12.87
N TYR A 31 -7.93 -1.60 -13.56
CA TYR A 31 -8.67 -0.88 -14.60
C TYR A 31 -9.34 0.46 -14.19
N SER A 32 -9.32 0.83 -12.93
CA SER A 32 -9.82 2.12 -12.47
C SER A 32 -8.65 3.07 -12.30
N GLY A 33 -8.60 4.19 -12.98
CA GLY A 33 -7.58 5.24 -12.83
C GLY A 33 -7.51 5.90 -11.43
N THR A 34 -8.16 5.30 -10.42
CA THR A 34 -8.16 5.77 -9.03
C THR A 34 -6.82 5.45 -8.36
N PRO A 35 -6.10 6.43 -7.80
CA PRO A 35 -4.88 6.21 -7.05
C PRO A 35 -5.05 5.20 -5.91
N LEU A 36 -4.02 4.38 -5.64
CA LEU A 36 -4.10 3.33 -4.62
C LEU A 36 -4.43 3.88 -3.24
N ILE A 37 -3.86 5.01 -2.85
CA ILE A 37 -4.15 5.64 -1.55
C ILE A 37 -5.65 5.89 -1.35
N ARG A 38 -6.36 6.32 -2.40
CA ARG A 38 -7.82 6.51 -2.37
C ARG A 38 -8.58 5.19 -2.38
N LYS A 39 -8.08 4.17 -3.10
CA LYS A 39 -8.68 2.83 -3.07
C LYS A 39 -8.65 2.23 -1.68
N LEU A 40 -7.52 2.38 -0.99
CA LEU A 40 -7.33 1.92 0.39
C LEU A 40 -8.09 2.79 1.39
N GLY A 41 -8.36 4.06 1.06
CA GLY A 41 -9.05 5.01 1.92
C GLY A 41 -8.21 5.49 3.08
N ILE A 42 -6.89 5.63 2.88
CA ILE A 42 -5.98 6.22 3.86
C ILE A 42 -6.32 7.71 3.99
N LYS A 43 -6.48 8.17 5.22
CA LYS A 43 -6.82 9.56 5.51
C LYS A 43 -5.61 10.30 6.10
N PRO A 44 -5.48 11.62 5.82
CA PRO A 44 -4.48 12.45 6.48
C PRO A 44 -4.61 12.37 8.01
N GLY A 45 -3.47 12.29 8.70
CA GLY A 45 -3.41 12.24 10.16
C GLY A 45 -3.71 10.88 10.79
N TRP A 46 -4.09 9.88 10.02
CA TRP A 46 -4.26 8.52 10.53
C TRP A 46 -2.92 7.90 10.93
N LYS A 47 -2.93 7.12 12.01
CA LYS A 47 -1.80 6.29 12.42
C LYS A 47 -1.81 5.00 11.62
N LEU A 48 -0.78 4.82 10.80
CA LEU A 48 -0.64 3.67 9.92
C LEU A 48 0.26 2.61 10.55
N ARG A 49 -0.13 1.35 10.42
CA ARG A 49 0.74 0.20 10.70
C ARG A 49 0.86 -0.65 9.45
N LEU A 50 2.09 -0.88 9.03
CA LEU A 50 2.42 -1.72 7.89
C LEU A 50 3.08 -3.00 8.37
N ILE A 51 2.59 -4.15 7.94
CA ILE A 51 3.09 -5.48 8.32
C ILE A 51 3.45 -6.23 7.04
N GLY A 52 4.71 -6.60 6.88
CA GLY A 52 5.19 -7.30 5.70
C GLY A 52 5.10 -6.51 4.40
N ALA A 53 5.01 -5.19 4.47
CA ALA A 53 4.86 -4.34 3.29
C ALA A 53 6.08 -4.46 2.36
N PRO A 54 5.87 -4.64 1.03
CA PRO A 54 6.95 -4.63 0.06
C PRO A 54 7.68 -3.29 0.01
N ALA A 55 8.96 -3.29 -0.40
CA ALA A 55 9.80 -2.09 -0.45
C ALA A 55 9.19 -0.97 -1.33
N ASP A 56 8.47 -1.35 -2.38
CA ASP A 56 7.84 -0.41 -3.30
C ASP A 56 6.48 0.12 -2.82
N TYR A 57 6.03 -0.22 -1.62
CA TYR A 57 4.68 0.11 -1.15
C TYR A 57 4.34 1.61 -1.25
N PHE A 58 5.22 2.49 -0.76
CA PHE A 58 5.00 3.94 -0.82
C PHE A 58 5.00 4.47 -2.26
N ARG A 59 5.77 3.85 -3.16
CA ARG A 59 5.73 4.18 -4.58
C ARG A 59 4.37 3.87 -5.19
N TRP A 60 3.72 2.77 -4.79
CA TRP A 60 2.39 2.42 -5.28
C TRP A 60 1.30 3.37 -4.78
N LEU A 61 1.47 3.97 -3.62
CA LEU A 61 0.53 4.96 -3.08
C LEU A 61 0.55 6.27 -3.87
N SER A 62 1.65 6.59 -4.55
CA SER A 62 1.90 7.88 -5.24
C SER A 62 1.91 9.10 -4.32
N GLU A 63 1.88 8.88 -3.00
CA GLU A 63 1.97 9.89 -1.96
C GLU A 63 2.86 9.37 -0.83
N ASP A 64 3.69 10.25 -0.25
CA ASP A 64 4.52 9.90 0.90
C ASP A 64 3.72 10.07 2.19
N VAL A 65 3.32 8.95 2.75
CA VAL A 65 2.63 8.88 4.06
C VAL A 65 3.52 8.24 5.14
N SER A 66 4.83 8.19 4.92
CA SER A 66 5.78 7.57 5.85
C SER A 66 5.74 8.21 7.26
N ALA A 67 5.50 9.52 7.33
CA ALA A 67 5.34 10.25 8.58
C ALA A 67 4.11 9.82 9.40
N GLN A 68 3.13 9.15 8.78
CA GLN A 68 1.95 8.62 9.46
C GLN A 68 2.18 7.21 10.02
N VAL A 69 3.30 6.55 9.69
CA VAL A 69 3.61 5.20 10.20
C VAL A 69 3.89 5.28 11.70
N CYS A 70 3.05 4.62 12.48
CA CYS A 70 3.14 4.67 13.93
C CYS A 70 4.05 3.57 14.50
N PRO A 71 4.65 3.79 15.68
CA PRO A 71 5.43 2.76 16.37
C PRO A 71 4.55 1.57 16.78
N PRO A 72 5.14 0.36 16.97
CA PRO A 72 4.40 -0.88 17.27
C PRO A 72 3.48 -0.81 18.50
N ARG A 73 3.79 0.04 19.48
CA ARG A 73 2.99 0.21 20.70
C ARG A 73 1.79 1.13 20.55
N ALA A 74 1.74 1.96 19.51
CA ALA A 74 0.62 2.85 19.27
C ALA A 74 -0.60 2.06 18.77
N ILE A 75 -1.79 2.50 19.11
CA ILE A 75 -3.03 1.96 18.53
C ILE A 75 -3.21 2.60 17.16
N PRO A 76 -3.21 1.81 16.06
CA PRO A 76 -3.37 2.34 14.70
C PRO A 76 -4.83 2.64 14.38
N ASP A 77 -5.04 3.50 13.39
CA ASP A 77 -6.33 3.74 12.75
C ASP A 77 -6.47 2.93 11.46
N PHE A 78 -5.34 2.55 10.89
CA PHE A 78 -5.25 1.78 9.66
C PHE A 78 -4.10 0.78 9.73
N VAL A 79 -4.36 -0.45 9.31
CA VAL A 79 -3.35 -1.50 9.16
C VAL A 79 -3.37 -2.02 7.74
N HIS A 80 -2.19 -2.21 7.14
CA HIS A 80 -2.05 -2.98 5.91
C HIS A 80 -1.12 -4.17 6.17
N LEU A 81 -1.69 -5.36 6.16
CA LEU A 81 -1.01 -6.63 6.34
C LEU A 81 -0.77 -7.28 4.98
N PHE A 82 0.47 -7.57 4.66
CA PHE A 82 0.88 -8.39 3.53
C PHE A 82 1.27 -9.77 4.04
N ALA A 83 0.58 -10.79 3.60
CA ALA A 83 0.84 -12.17 4.01
C ALA A 83 0.95 -13.09 2.78
N VAL A 84 1.92 -14.01 2.82
CA VAL A 84 2.15 -15.00 1.78
C VAL A 84 1.58 -16.34 2.22
N THR A 85 1.65 -16.65 3.51
CA THR A 85 1.16 -17.91 4.07
C THR A 85 -0.06 -17.69 4.97
N ARG A 86 -0.94 -18.69 4.98
CA ARG A 86 -2.07 -18.72 5.90
C ARG A 86 -1.62 -18.64 7.35
N ARG A 87 -0.53 -19.30 7.70
CA ARG A 87 0.05 -19.29 9.06
C ARG A 87 0.44 -17.88 9.51
N ASP A 88 1.15 -17.13 8.65
CA ASP A 88 1.57 -15.76 8.98
C ASP A 88 0.37 -14.84 9.07
N PHE A 89 -0.58 -14.98 8.17
CA PHE A 89 -1.85 -14.26 8.21
C PHE A 89 -2.59 -14.48 9.54
N GLU A 90 -2.82 -15.73 9.95
CA GLU A 90 -3.56 -16.05 11.17
C GLU A 90 -2.85 -15.54 12.43
N ARG A 91 -1.50 -15.63 12.46
CA ARG A 91 -0.70 -15.10 13.57
C ARG A 91 -0.90 -13.59 13.73
N GLU A 92 -0.72 -12.82 12.65
CA GLU A 92 -0.86 -11.36 12.68
C GLU A 92 -2.31 -10.94 12.96
N MET A 93 -3.28 -11.59 12.34
CA MET A 93 -4.69 -11.27 12.53
C MET A 93 -5.17 -11.53 13.97
N SER A 94 -4.65 -12.54 14.66
CA SER A 94 -5.01 -12.79 16.07
C SER A 94 -4.66 -11.59 16.96
N LEU A 95 -3.53 -10.91 16.70
CA LEU A 95 -3.14 -9.68 17.39
C LEU A 95 -4.02 -8.49 17.00
N LEU A 96 -4.33 -8.36 15.69
CA LEU A 96 -5.14 -7.26 15.17
C LEU A 96 -6.59 -7.31 15.65
N VAL A 97 -7.18 -8.50 15.80
CA VAL A 97 -8.52 -8.68 16.42
C VAL A 97 -8.52 -8.13 17.84
N GLY A 98 -7.46 -8.36 18.61
CA GLY A 98 -7.33 -7.77 19.95
C GLY A 98 -7.25 -6.23 19.93
N ILE A 99 -6.65 -5.65 18.89
CA ILE A 99 -6.59 -4.18 18.69
C ILE A 99 -7.97 -3.64 18.34
N CYS A 100 -8.78 -4.36 17.56
CA CYS A 100 -10.16 -3.96 17.24
C CYS A 100 -11.01 -3.75 18.49
N GLY A 101 -10.76 -4.50 19.57
CA GLY A 101 -11.42 -4.28 20.87
C GLY A 101 -11.07 -2.94 21.52
N LYS A 102 -9.90 -2.38 21.21
CA LYS A 102 -9.43 -1.06 21.71
C LYS A 102 -9.78 0.08 20.75
N ASN A 103 -9.86 -0.21 19.46
CA ASN A 103 -10.25 0.74 18.42
C ASN A 103 -11.22 0.07 17.43
N PRO A 104 -12.54 0.11 17.69
CA PRO A 104 -13.54 -0.47 16.80
C PRO A 104 -13.65 0.21 15.44
N GLN A 105 -13.00 1.37 15.23
CA GLN A 105 -12.94 2.08 13.96
C GLN A 105 -11.75 1.64 13.11
N LEU A 106 -10.89 0.74 13.62
CA LEU A 106 -9.73 0.25 12.91
C LEU A 106 -10.11 -0.30 11.53
N VAL A 107 -9.40 0.14 10.51
CA VAL A 107 -9.48 -0.38 9.15
C VAL A 107 -8.30 -1.32 8.94
N ILE A 108 -8.58 -2.56 8.56
CA ILE A 108 -7.55 -3.56 8.23
C ILE A 108 -7.65 -3.90 6.76
N TRP A 109 -6.56 -3.75 6.03
CA TRP A 109 -6.38 -4.33 4.71
C TRP A 109 -5.47 -5.54 4.81
N VAL A 110 -5.89 -6.65 4.22
CA VAL A 110 -5.09 -7.86 4.07
C VAL A 110 -4.78 -8.06 2.60
N SER A 111 -3.49 -8.13 2.26
CA SER A 111 -3.03 -8.38 0.91
C SER A 111 -2.39 -9.75 0.78
N TRP A 112 -2.68 -10.42 -0.34
CA TRP A 112 -2.14 -11.74 -0.70
C TRP A 112 -1.76 -11.77 -2.18
N TYR A 113 -0.94 -12.73 -2.60
CA TYR A 113 -0.55 -12.89 -4.00
C TYR A 113 -1.75 -13.30 -4.87
N LYS A 114 -1.91 -12.60 -5.99
CA LYS A 114 -2.86 -13.01 -7.03
C LYS A 114 -2.44 -14.33 -7.64
N LYS A 115 -3.40 -15.15 -8.05
CA LYS A 115 -3.12 -16.36 -8.84
C LYS A 115 -2.35 -16.05 -10.12
N SER A 116 -2.64 -14.92 -10.76
CA SER A 116 -1.97 -14.46 -11.98
C SER A 116 -0.50 -14.05 -11.79
N SER A 117 -0.06 -13.84 -10.54
CA SER A 117 1.35 -13.51 -10.25
C SER A 117 2.30 -14.70 -10.42
N GLY A 118 1.76 -15.93 -10.43
CA GLY A 118 2.55 -17.16 -10.46
C GLY A 118 3.34 -17.44 -9.18
N LYS A 119 3.22 -16.59 -8.15
CA LYS A 119 3.89 -16.77 -6.86
C LYS A 119 3.13 -17.73 -5.96
N ALA A 120 3.87 -18.60 -5.27
CA ALA A 120 3.29 -19.58 -4.36
C ALA A 120 2.66 -18.88 -3.14
N THR A 121 1.43 -19.27 -2.82
CA THR A 121 0.70 -18.85 -1.62
C THR A 121 -0.40 -19.87 -1.32
N ASP A 122 -0.63 -20.13 -0.04
CA ASP A 122 -1.78 -20.88 0.47
C ASP A 122 -2.88 -19.96 1.03
N LEU A 123 -2.69 -18.64 0.90
CA LEU A 123 -3.64 -17.63 1.33
C LEU A 123 -4.52 -17.20 0.16
N THR A 124 -5.83 -17.29 0.36
CA THR A 124 -6.85 -16.92 -0.64
C THR A 124 -7.86 -15.95 -0.02
N GLU A 125 -8.63 -15.28 -0.86
CA GLU A 125 -9.73 -14.41 -0.42
C GLU A 125 -10.70 -15.14 0.51
N ASP A 126 -11.07 -16.38 0.17
CA ASP A 126 -12.01 -17.18 0.96
C ASP A 126 -11.46 -17.53 2.34
N VAL A 127 -10.16 -17.82 2.46
CA VAL A 127 -9.49 -18.07 3.74
C VAL A 127 -9.54 -16.81 4.61
N ILE A 128 -9.23 -15.64 4.03
CA ILE A 128 -9.25 -14.37 4.74
C ILE A 128 -10.67 -14.03 5.20
N ARG A 129 -11.65 -14.17 4.32
CA ARG A 129 -13.07 -13.90 4.60
C ARG A 129 -13.61 -14.82 5.70
N GLY A 130 -13.34 -16.13 5.60
CA GLY A 130 -13.74 -17.09 6.61
C GLY A 130 -13.17 -16.79 7.99
N TYR A 131 -11.88 -16.46 8.06
CA TYR A 131 -11.24 -16.05 9.32
C TYR A 131 -11.86 -14.76 9.89
N ALA A 132 -12.07 -13.75 9.05
CA ALA A 132 -12.66 -12.48 9.46
C ALA A 132 -14.03 -12.68 10.10
N LEU A 133 -14.93 -13.42 9.44
CA LEU A 133 -16.28 -13.72 9.93
C LEU A 133 -16.24 -14.48 11.26
N ALA A 134 -15.37 -15.48 11.39
CA ALA A 134 -15.22 -16.26 12.62
C ALA A 134 -14.72 -15.41 13.80
N ASN A 135 -14.03 -14.29 13.52
CA ASN A 135 -13.49 -13.37 14.52
C ASN A 135 -14.26 -12.03 14.64
N GLY A 136 -15.49 -11.98 14.13
CA GLY A 136 -16.38 -10.83 14.30
C GLY A 136 -16.08 -9.62 13.43
N LEU A 137 -15.29 -9.81 12.37
CA LEU A 137 -15.02 -8.81 11.34
C LEU A 137 -15.86 -9.09 10.09
N VAL A 138 -16.05 -8.08 9.26
CA VAL A 138 -16.68 -8.20 7.95
C VAL A 138 -15.78 -7.61 6.88
N ASP A 139 -15.81 -8.21 5.69
CA ASP A 139 -15.19 -7.67 4.50
C ASP A 139 -16.14 -6.69 3.81
N ILE A 140 -15.59 -5.60 3.31
CA ILE A 140 -16.41 -4.54 2.67
C ILE A 140 -15.90 -4.11 1.31
N LYS A 141 -14.69 -4.49 0.92
CA LYS A 141 -14.13 -4.10 -0.37
C LYS A 141 -12.94 -4.97 -0.76
N VAL A 142 -12.88 -5.34 -2.03
CA VAL A 142 -11.71 -5.95 -2.68
C VAL A 142 -11.11 -4.97 -3.66
N CYS A 143 -9.78 -4.91 -3.77
CA CYS A 143 -9.13 -4.18 -4.84
C CYS A 143 -7.78 -4.81 -5.24
N ALA A 144 -7.33 -4.49 -6.46
CA ALA A 144 -5.95 -4.71 -6.84
C ALA A 144 -5.05 -3.68 -6.13
N VAL A 145 -4.03 -4.16 -5.43
CA VAL A 145 -3.04 -3.31 -4.74
C VAL A 145 -1.85 -3.05 -5.65
N SER A 146 -1.40 -4.08 -6.37
CA SER A 146 -0.38 -3.99 -7.41
C SER A 146 -0.64 -5.05 -8.49
N GLU A 147 0.29 -5.23 -9.42
CA GLU A 147 0.20 -6.31 -10.41
C GLU A 147 0.16 -7.69 -9.74
N GLU A 148 0.92 -7.86 -8.65
CA GLU A 148 1.07 -9.13 -7.95
C GLU A 148 0.12 -9.30 -6.74
N TRP A 149 -0.36 -8.21 -6.16
CA TRP A 149 -1.10 -8.23 -4.90
C TRP A 149 -2.56 -7.83 -5.06
N SER A 150 -3.45 -8.61 -4.48
CA SER A 150 -4.84 -8.26 -4.19
C SER A 150 -4.98 -7.82 -2.74
N GLY A 151 -6.02 -7.05 -2.43
CA GLY A 151 -6.31 -6.63 -1.06
C GLY A 151 -7.79 -6.75 -0.72
N LEU A 152 -8.09 -7.18 0.51
CA LEU A 152 -9.42 -7.26 1.09
C LEU A 152 -9.49 -6.34 2.33
N LYS A 153 -10.47 -5.46 2.35
CA LYS A 153 -10.72 -4.54 3.46
C LYS A 153 -11.63 -5.18 4.49
N LEU A 154 -11.17 -5.24 5.73
CA LEU A 154 -11.88 -5.77 6.88
C LEU A 154 -12.16 -4.66 7.89
N VAL A 155 -13.33 -4.71 8.51
CA VAL A 155 -13.74 -3.76 9.56
C VAL A 155 -14.59 -4.48 10.63
N VAL A 156 -14.67 -3.87 11.81
CA VAL A 156 -15.70 -4.24 12.80
C VAL A 156 -17.07 -3.80 12.27
N PRO A 157 -18.11 -4.66 12.28
CA PRO A 157 -19.44 -4.27 11.86
C PRO A 157 -19.97 -3.07 12.64
N VAL A 158 -20.71 -2.17 11.98
CA VAL A 158 -21.25 -0.95 12.61
C VAL A 158 -22.05 -1.27 13.87
N ALA A 159 -22.84 -2.34 13.85
CA ALA A 159 -23.64 -2.78 15.00
C ALA A 159 -22.82 -3.24 16.23
N LYS A 160 -21.49 -3.40 16.06
CA LYS A 160 -20.57 -3.85 17.13
C LYS A 160 -19.53 -2.79 17.51
N ARG A 161 -19.66 -1.57 17.01
CA ARG A 161 -18.73 -0.46 17.28
C ARG A 161 -19.08 0.30 18.56
#